data_6e4c9486ee282d055c3f70928fc9d3c7
#
_entry.id   6e4c9486ee282d055c3f70928fc9d3c7
#
_cell.length_a   1.000
_cell.length_b   1.000
_cell.length_c   1.000
_cell.angle_alpha   90.00
_cell.angle_beta   90.00
_cell.angle_gamma   90.00
#
_symmetry.space_group_name_H-M   'P 1'
#
loop_
_entity.id
_entity.type
_entity.pdbx_description
1 polymer ?
#
loop_
_entity_poly.entity_id
_entity_poly.type
_entity_poly.pdbx_seq_one_letter_code
_entity_poly.pdbx_strand_id
1 'polypeptide(L)'
;MRQYLDLMQQVLDQGVEQKDRTGTGTLSWFGAQMRFDLADGFPLLTTKKLHLRSIIVELLWFLRGDTNVRWLNEHKVSIWDEWADEIGDLGPVYGKQWRDWETADGGHVDQIANLVELIRKDPNSRRQIVTAWNPGEISKMALAPCHCLFQTGVAAGRLNLQLYQRSADVFLGVPFNIASYALLTHMLARECGLEPGVFVWTGGDCHLYLNHLEQARLQLTRAPRALPHLVIKDRGQGLFDYQPDDFVFEAYDPHPHISAPVAV
;
A
#
# COMPACT_ATOMS: atom_id res chain seq x y z
N MET A 1 -0.74 15.16 6.05
CA MET A 1 0.03 14.00 6.57
C MET A 1 0.33 14.11 8.08
N ARG A 2 -0.41 14.94 8.82
CA ARG A 2 -0.19 15.12 10.26
C ARG A 2 -0.50 13.82 11.03
N GLN A 3 -1.61 13.15 10.68
CA GLN A 3 -2.04 11.89 11.31
C GLN A 3 -0.99 10.77 11.25
N TYR A 4 -0.14 10.74 10.21
CA TYR A 4 0.99 9.81 10.14
C TYR A 4 2.10 10.17 11.13
N LEU A 5 2.42 11.45 11.27
CA LEU A 5 3.41 11.90 12.27
C LEU A 5 2.92 11.68 13.70
N ASP A 6 1.61 11.88 13.93
CA ASP A 6 0.99 11.64 15.22
C ASP A 6 1.07 10.15 15.60
N LEU A 7 0.84 9.23 14.65
CA LEU A 7 1.05 7.79 14.88
C LEU A 7 2.52 7.47 15.19
N MET A 8 3.46 8.04 14.43
CA MET A 8 4.90 7.83 14.68
C MET A 8 5.30 8.32 16.08
N GLN A 9 4.82 9.50 16.49
CA GLN A 9 5.06 10.03 17.83
C GLN A 9 4.44 9.12 18.89
N GLN A 10 3.21 8.63 18.68
CA GLN A 10 2.54 7.72 19.60
C GLN A 10 3.32 6.42 19.80
N VAL A 11 3.86 5.84 18.71
CA VAL A 11 4.70 4.62 18.82
C VAL A 11 5.99 4.91 19.61
N LEU A 12 6.62 6.07 19.41
CA LEU A 12 7.82 6.47 20.17
C LEU A 12 7.54 6.66 21.66
N ASP A 13 6.39 7.25 22.01
CA ASP A 13 6.08 7.64 23.38
C ASP A 13 5.43 6.53 24.19
N GLN A 14 4.67 5.64 23.54
CA GLN A 14 3.78 4.68 24.21
C GLN A 14 3.98 3.24 23.71
N GLY A 15 4.80 3.04 22.67
CA GLY A 15 5.11 1.71 22.14
C GLY A 15 5.83 0.85 23.18
N VAL A 16 5.51 -0.43 23.18
CA VAL A 16 6.15 -1.44 24.04
C VAL A 16 7.24 -2.13 23.27
N GLU A 17 8.42 -2.28 23.86
CA GLU A 17 9.53 -3.01 23.24
C GLU A 17 9.19 -4.49 23.09
N GLN A 18 9.38 -5.01 21.87
CA GLN A 18 9.12 -6.39 21.54
C GLN A 18 10.28 -6.99 20.73
N LYS A 19 10.48 -8.29 20.88
CA LYS A 19 11.35 -9.06 20.01
C LYS A 19 10.60 -9.34 18.70
N ASP A 20 11.30 -9.25 17.59
CA ASP A 20 10.76 -9.57 16.28
C ASP A 20 11.55 -10.70 15.60
N ARG A 21 11.05 -11.16 14.45
CA ARG A 21 11.65 -12.25 13.66
C ARG A 21 13.06 -11.92 13.20
N THR A 22 13.36 -10.63 12.93
CA THR A 22 14.66 -10.20 12.40
C THR A 22 15.73 -10.10 13.48
N GLY A 23 15.35 -10.13 14.76
CA GLY A 23 16.26 -9.93 15.90
C GLY A 23 16.63 -8.46 16.15
N THR A 24 16.14 -7.51 15.35
CA THR A 24 16.40 -6.09 15.52
C THR A 24 15.69 -5.51 16.75
N GLY A 25 14.51 -6.03 17.05
CA GLY A 25 13.60 -5.49 18.07
C GLY A 25 12.78 -4.30 17.56
N THR A 26 11.63 -4.09 18.16
CA THR A 26 10.68 -3.03 17.79
C THR A 26 10.09 -2.34 19.00
N LEU A 27 9.69 -1.07 18.84
CA LEU A 27 8.64 -0.45 19.65
C LEU A 27 7.32 -0.68 18.95
N SER A 28 6.35 -1.30 19.61
CA SER A 28 5.07 -1.70 19.02
C SER A 28 3.88 -1.06 19.74
N TRP A 29 2.93 -0.55 18.95
CA TRP A 29 1.62 -0.04 19.36
C TRP A 29 0.54 -0.78 18.60
N PHE A 30 -0.39 -1.43 19.29
CA PHE A 30 -1.41 -2.25 18.66
C PHE A 30 -2.72 -1.46 18.41
N GLY A 31 -3.12 -1.40 17.15
CA GLY A 31 -4.38 -0.79 16.73
C GLY A 31 -4.27 0.72 16.48
N ALA A 32 -4.32 1.12 15.21
CA ALA A 32 -4.35 2.53 14.81
C ALA A 32 -5.17 2.72 13.53
N GLN A 33 -5.71 3.93 13.34
CA GLN A 33 -6.42 4.28 12.11
C GLN A 33 -6.08 5.71 11.71
N MET A 34 -5.89 5.89 10.40
CA MET A 34 -5.68 7.20 9.77
C MET A 34 -6.66 7.38 8.62
N ARG A 35 -7.14 8.61 8.42
CA ARG A 35 -8.08 8.95 7.35
C ARG A 35 -7.50 10.08 6.50
N PHE A 36 -7.63 9.95 5.19
CA PHE A 36 -7.16 10.92 4.20
C PHE A 36 -8.29 11.22 3.23
N ASP A 37 -8.81 12.44 3.22
CA ASP A 37 -9.71 12.87 2.15
C ASP A 37 -8.88 13.16 0.91
N LEU A 38 -9.09 12.39 -0.17
CA LEU A 38 -8.31 12.51 -1.39
C LEU A 38 -8.63 13.79 -2.18
N ALA A 39 -9.69 14.52 -1.80
CA ALA A 39 -9.95 15.85 -2.33
C ALA A 39 -8.99 16.93 -1.78
N ASP A 40 -8.37 16.70 -0.61
CA ASP A 40 -7.38 17.61 -0.02
C ASP A 40 -6.00 17.53 -0.71
N GLY A 41 -5.82 16.59 -1.61
CA GLY A 41 -4.57 16.29 -2.30
C GLY A 41 -4.13 14.83 -2.08
N PHE A 42 -3.12 14.42 -2.83
CA PHE A 42 -2.63 13.05 -2.74
C PHE A 42 -1.79 12.85 -1.46
N PRO A 43 -2.10 11.84 -0.60
CA PRO A 43 -1.44 11.65 0.70
C PRO A 43 -0.02 11.07 0.55
N LEU A 44 0.85 11.80 -0.13
CA LEU A 44 2.26 11.49 -0.29
C LEU A 44 3.07 12.22 0.78
N LEU A 45 3.91 11.49 1.48
CA LEU A 45 4.69 12.02 2.59
C LEU A 45 5.65 13.12 2.12
N THR A 46 5.62 14.28 2.81
CA THR A 46 6.49 15.42 2.49
C THR A 46 7.61 15.63 3.52
N THR A 47 7.55 15.00 4.69
CA THR A 47 8.59 15.11 5.73
C THR A 47 9.84 14.29 5.43
N LYS A 48 9.78 13.37 4.48
CA LYS A 48 10.93 12.75 3.78
C LYS A 48 10.52 12.39 2.37
N LYS A 49 11.47 12.42 1.43
CA LYS A 49 11.25 12.02 0.04
C LYS A 49 11.05 10.51 -0.05
N LEU A 50 10.00 10.08 -0.73
CA LEU A 50 9.71 8.69 -1.06
C LEU A 50 10.16 8.35 -2.49
N HIS A 51 10.44 7.07 -2.74
CA HIS A 51 10.78 6.57 -4.07
C HIS A 51 9.51 6.21 -4.84
N LEU A 52 8.92 7.22 -5.50
CA LEU A 52 7.62 7.12 -6.20
C LEU A 52 7.57 5.98 -7.21
N ARG A 53 8.67 5.77 -7.96
CA ARG A 53 8.72 4.71 -8.97
C ARG A 53 8.47 3.34 -8.36
N SER A 54 9.05 3.04 -7.20
CA SER A 54 8.80 1.75 -6.52
C SER A 54 7.34 1.59 -6.13
N ILE A 55 6.71 2.64 -5.60
CA ILE A 55 5.28 2.61 -5.20
C ILE A 55 4.38 2.31 -6.40
N ILE A 56 4.59 3.01 -7.50
CA ILE A 56 3.76 2.87 -8.72
C ILE A 56 3.97 1.50 -9.34
N VAL A 57 5.22 1.11 -9.54
CA VAL A 57 5.58 -0.14 -10.23
C VAL A 57 5.13 -1.35 -9.40
N GLU A 58 5.28 -1.33 -8.08
CA GLU A 58 4.79 -2.40 -7.22
C GLU A 58 3.27 -2.57 -7.31
N LEU A 59 2.50 -1.47 -7.26
CA LEU A 59 1.04 -1.54 -7.41
C LEU A 59 0.63 -2.10 -8.77
N LEU A 60 1.28 -1.67 -9.84
CA LEU A 60 1.00 -2.19 -11.18
C LEU A 60 1.37 -3.67 -11.30
N TRP A 61 2.45 -4.10 -10.64
CA TRP A 61 2.85 -5.50 -10.58
C TRP A 61 1.80 -6.36 -9.87
N PHE A 62 1.24 -5.90 -8.74
CA PHE A 62 0.10 -6.58 -8.09
C PHE A 62 -1.12 -6.68 -9.02
N LEU A 63 -1.46 -5.59 -9.71
CA LEU A 63 -2.61 -5.55 -10.65
C LEU A 63 -2.40 -6.43 -11.88
N ARG A 64 -1.17 -6.78 -12.23
CA ARG A 64 -0.85 -7.75 -13.29
C ARG A 64 -1.06 -9.20 -12.85
N GLY A 65 -1.22 -9.45 -11.56
CA GLY A 65 -1.29 -10.80 -11.00
C GLY A 65 0.07 -11.51 -10.96
N ASP A 66 1.16 -10.77 -11.14
CA ASP A 66 2.51 -11.30 -11.21
C ASP A 66 3.08 -11.58 -9.81
N THR A 67 3.95 -12.57 -9.68
CA THR A 67 4.65 -12.97 -8.45
C THR A 67 6.16 -13.02 -8.63
N ASN A 68 6.66 -12.81 -9.85
CA ASN A 68 8.08 -12.84 -10.17
C ASN A 68 8.67 -11.43 -10.21
N VAL A 69 9.82 -11.24 -9.55
CA VAL A 69 10.50 -9.93 -9.47
C VAL A 69 11.08 -9.44 -10.80
N ARG A 70 11.12 -10.26 -11.84
CA ARG A 70 11.70 -9.91 -13.14
C ARG A 70 11.09 -8.63 -13.71
N TRP A 71 9.78 -8.53 -13.71
CA TRP A 71 9.09 -7.33 -14.21
C TRP A 71 9.41 -6.09 -13.38
N LEU A 72 9.52 -6.22 -12.04
CA LEU A 72 9.98 -5.14 -11.16
C LEU A 72 11.39 -4.68 -11.54
N ASN A 73 12.31 -5.63 -11.73
CA ASN A 73 13.72 -5.35 -12.08
C ASN A 73 13.87 -4.70 -13.46
N GLU A 74 13.08 -5.10 -14.47
CA GLU A 74 12.99 -4.44 -15.76
C GLU A 74 12.58 -2.97 -15.63
N HIS A 75 11.78 -2.65 -14.60
CA HIS A 75 11.36 -1.30 -14.25
C HIS A 75 12.29 -0.60 -13.23
N LYS A 76 13.47 -1.20 -12.94
CA LYS A 76 14.48 -0.68 -11.99
C LYS A 76 13.96 -0.57 -10.54
N VAL A 77 13.18 -1.54 -10.12
CA VAL A 77 12.64 -1.70 -8.78
C VAL A 77 13.10 -3.02 -8.22
N SER A 78 13.79 -3.01 -7.07
CA SER A 78 14.42 -4.18 -6.43
C SER A 78 13.91 -4.44 -5.00
N ILE A 79 12.79 -3.82 -4.63
CA ILE A 79 12.28 -3.85 -3.25
C ILE A 79 11.79 -5.22 -2.78
N TRP A 80 11.74 -6.20 -3.67
CA TRP A 80 11.33 -7.58 -3.39
C TRP A 80 12.45 -8.61 -3.60
N ASP A 81 13.64 -8.20 -4.09
CA ASP A 81 14.71 -9.12 -4.48
C ASP A 81 15.23 -9.97 -3.31
N GLU A 82 15.22 -9.41 -2.08
CA GLU A 82 15.73 -10.09 -0.88
C GLU A 82 14.87 -11.30 -0.46
N TRP A 83 13.62 -11.37 -0.93
CA TRP A 83 12.70 -12.46 -0.60
C TRP A 83 12.49 -13.44 -1.75
N ALA A 84 12.92 -13.08 -2.96
CA ALA A 84 12.73 -13.92 -4.14
C ALA A 84 13.66 -15.16 -4.10
N ASP A 85 13.17 -16.27 -4.66
CA ASP A 85 13.98 -17.45 -4.87
C ASP A 85 14.99 -17.29 -6.03
N GLU A 86 15.73 -18.33 -6.34
CA GLU A 86 16.78 -18.35 -7.37
C GLU A 86 16.28 -18.01 -8.78
N ILE A 87 14.99 -18.23 -9.06
CA ILE A 87 14.35 -17.89 -10.35
C ILE A 87 13.54 -16.59 -10.30
N GLY A 88 13.57 -15.90 -9.15
CA GLY A 88 12.90 -14.62 -8.94
C GLY A 88 11.44 -14.73 -8.54
N ASP A 89 10.95 -15.90 -8.12
CA ASP A 89 9.56 -16.09 -7.70
C ASP A 89 9.40 -15.87 -6.19
N LEU A 90 8.24 -15.36 -5.80
CA LEU A 90 7.85 -15.06 -4.43
C LEU A 90 6.75 -16.00 -3.91
N GLY A 91 6.32 -16.96 -4.74
CA GLY A 91 5.14 -17.74 -4.46
C GLY A 91 3.84 -16.95 -4.60
N PRO A 92 2.71 -17.46 -4.11
CA PRO A 92 1.38 -16.90 -4.39
C PRO A 92 1.08 -15.63 -3.57
N VAL A 93 1.97 -14.61 -3.65
CA VAL A 93 1.82 -13.33 -2.96
C VAL A 93 0.76 -12.44 -3.62
N TYR A 94 0.47 -11.31 -3.08
CA TYR A 94 -0.52 -10.28 -3.43
C TYR A 94 -1.17 -10.38 -4.82
N GLY A 95 -0.37 -10.28 -5.89
CA GLY A 95 -0.86 -10.29 -7.28
C GLY A 95 -1.63 -11.57 -7.61
N LYS A 96 -1.09 -12.72 -7.25
CA LYS A 96 -1.76 -14.03 -7.42
C LYS A 96 -3.09 -14.07 -6.68
N GLN A 97 -3.12 -13.65 -5.43
CA GLN A 97 -4.35 -13.66 -4.64
C GLN A 97 -5.40 -12.68 -5.20
N TRP A 98 -5.01 -11.51 -5.64
CA TRP A 98 -5.91 -10.50 -6.16
C TRP A 98 -6.51 -10.86 -7.51
N ARG A 99 -5.72 -11.48 -8.39
CA ARG A 99 -6.07 -11.66 -9.80
C ARG A 99 -6.37 -13.09 -10.20
N ASP A 100 -5.97 -14.06 -9.37
CA ASP A 100 -6.07 -15.47 -9.74
C ASP A 100 -6.18 -16.36 -8.48
N TRP A 101 -7.14 -16.04 -7.61
CA TRP A 101 -7.42 -16.83 -6.40
C TRP A 101 -7.96 -18.21 -6.78
N GLU A 102 -7.27 -19.27 -6.37
CA GLU A 102 -7.71 -20.64 -6.61
C GLU A 102 -8.83 -21.04 -5.64
N THR A 103 -9.92 -21.61 -6.16
CA THR A 103 -11.04 -22.11 -5.39
C THR A 103 -10.91 -23.62 -5.09
N ALA A 104 -11.63 -24.13 -4.10
CA ALA A 104 -11.54 -25.53 -3.68
C ALA A 104 -11.94 -26.54 -4.76
N ASP A 105 -12.71 -26.14 -5.76
CA ASP A 105 -13.12 -26.93 -6.92
C ASP A 105 -12.18 -26.79 -8.13
N GLY A 106 -11.06 -26.12 -7.97
CA GLY A 106 -10.05 -25.86 -9.02
C GLY A 106 -10.41 -24.73 -9.98
N GLY A 107 -11.43 -23.93 -9.66
CA GLY A 107 -11.75 -22.70 -10.38
C GLY A 107 -10.82 -21.54 -9.94
N HIS A 108 -10.97 -20.40 -10.62
CA HIS A 108 -10.16 -19.20 -10.37
C HIS A 108 -11.05 -17.96 -10.25
N VAL A 109 -10.69 -17.05 -9.34
CA VAL A 109 -11.40 -15.80 -9.08
C VAL A 109 -10.47 -14.62 -9.25
N ASP A 110 -10.79 -13.72 -10.18
CA ASP A 110 -10.18 -12.40 -10.28
C ASP A 110 -10.95 -11.44 -9.36
N GLN A 111 -10.43 -11.22 -8.15
CA GLN A 111 -11.08 -10.38 -7.15
C GLN A 111 -11.15 -8.92 -7.59
N ILE A 112 -10.14 -8.40 -8.32
CA ILE A 112 -10.12 -7.00 -8.78
C ILE A 112 -11.15 -6.78 -9.90
N ALA A 113 -11.21 -7.67 -10.89
CA ALA A 113 -12.21 -7.57 -11.94
C ALA A 113 -13.63 -7.65 -11.38
N ASN A 114 -13.87 -8.60 -10.46
CA ASN A 114 -15.14 -8.76 -9.78
C ASN A 114 -15.50 -7.54 -8.92
N LEU A 115 -14.51 -6.91 -8.27
CA LEU A 115 -14.73 -5.67 -7.52
C LEU A 115 -15.19 -4.53 -8.43
N VAL A 116 -14.52 -4.33 -9.57
CA VAL A 116 -14.90 -3.29 -10.56
C VAL A 116 -16.32 -3.52 -11.07
N GLU A 117 -16.66 -4.76 -11.43
CA GLU A 117 -18.00 -5.12 -11.86
C GLU A 117 -19.05 -4.86 -10.76
N LEU A 118 -18.73 -5.24 -9.52
CA LEU A 118 -19.63 -5.06 -8.38
C LEU A 118 -19.87 -3.57 -8.06
N ILE A 119 -18.80 -2.73 -8.10
CA ILE A 119 -18.94 -1.28 -7.89
C ILE A 119 -19.86 -0.66 -8.95
N ARG A 120 -19.73 -1.07 -10.23
CA ARG A 120 -20.56 -0.57 -11.33
C ARG A 120 -22.01 -1.01 -11.21
N LYS A 121 -22.24 -2.27 -10.83
CA LYS A 121 -23.57 -2.90 -10.79
C LYS A 121 -24.35 -2.59 -9.52
N ASP A 122 -23.69 -2.60 -8.37
CA ASP A 122 -24.27 -2.35 -7.05
C ASP A 122 -23.30 -1.53 -6.18
N PRO A 123 -23.21 -0.20 -6.39
CA PRO A 123 -22.30 0.66 -5.64
C PRO A 123 -22.57 0.67 -4.12
N ASN A 124 -23.79 0.29 -3.70
CA ASN A 124 -24.16 0.21 -2.28
C ASN A 124 -23.81 -1.13 -1.62
N SER A 125 -23.28 -2.07 -2.37
CA SER A 125 -22.88 -3.39 -1.84
C SER A 125 -21.84 -3.25 -0.74
N ARG A 126 -22.03 -3.99 0.36
CA ARG A 126 -21.07 -4.11 1.46
C ARG A 126 -20.09 -5.27 1.25
N ARG A 127 -20.14 -5.93 0.09
CA ARG A 127 -19.29 -7.07 -0.28
C ARG A 127 -18.10 -6.69 -1.16
N GLN A 128 -17.81 -5.41 -1.29
CA GLN A 128 -16.72 -4.87 -2.07
C GLN A 128 -15.39 -5.06 -1.31
N ILE A 129 -14.91 -6.29 -1.21
CA ILE A 129 -13.72 -6.70 -0.46
C ILE A 129 -12.77 -7.45 -1.39
N VAL A 130 -11.47 -7.16 -1.25
CA VAL A 130 -10.37 -7.90 -1.86
C VAL A 130 -9.40 -8.31 -0.76
N THR A 131 -9.01 -9.59 -0.73
CA THR A 131 -8.08 -10.12 0.27
C THR A 131 -6.84 -10.74 -0.38
N ALA A 132 -5.68 -10.49 0.21
CA ALA A 132 -4.44 -11.19 -0.09
C ALA A 132 -4.13 -12.27 0.96
N TRP A 133 -4.85 -12.27 2.08
CA TRP A 133 -4.64 -13.23 3.16
C TRP A 133 -5.35 -14.55 2.86
N ASN A 134 -4.60 -15.54 2.43
CA ASN A 134 -5.08 -16.89 2.13
C ASN A 134 -4.42 -17.89 3.09
N PRO A 135 -5.12 -18.30 4.19
CA PRO A 135 -4.54 -19.22 5.17
C PRO A 135 -4.04 -20.54 4.57
N GLY A 136 -4.65 -21.01 3.48
CA GLY A 136 -4.26 -22.24 2.80
C GLY A 136 -2.95 -22.13 2.02
N GLU A 137 -2.46 -20.94 1.73
CA GLU A 137 -1.27 -20.71 0.91
C GLU A 137 -0.17 -19.88 1.57
N ILE A 138 -0.37 -19.37 2.79
CA ILE A 138 0.63 -18.56 3.50
C ILE A 138 1.99 -19.25 3.58
N SER A 139 2.00 -20.56 3.80
CA SER A 139 3.26 -21.33 3.89
C SER A 139 4.03 -21.47 2.57
N LYS A 140 3.39 -21.12 1.44
CA LYS A 140 4.00 -21.12 0.11
C LYS A 140 4.53 -19.74 -0.29
N MET A 141 4.22 -18.69 0.48
CA MET A 141 4.59 -17.30 0.21
C MET A 141 5.97 -17.02 0.79
N ALA A 142 6.85 -16.37 0.05
CA ALA A 142 8.13 -15.89 0.54
C ALA A 142 7.96 -14.91 1.70
N LEU A 143 6.89 -14.09 1.66
CA LEU A 143 6.50 -13.19 2.73
C LEU A 143 4.98 -13.16 2.85
N ALA A 144 4.46 -13.49 4.05
CA ALA A 144 3.03 -13.41 4.32
C ALA A 144 2.53 -11.95 4.20
N PRO A 145 1.38 -11.69 3.56
CA PRO A 145 0.91 -10.34 3.27
C PRO A 145 0.78 -9.49 4.53
N CYS A 146 1.46 -8.33 4.55
CA CYS A 146 1.33 -7.33 5.61
C CYS A 146 0.01 -6.57 5.48
N HIS A 147 -0.32 -6.07 4.29
CA HIS A 147 -1.62 -5.49 3.97
C HIS A 147 -2.57 -6.58 3.49
N CYS A 148 -3.41 -7.06 4.43
CA CYS A 148 -4.14 -8.30 4.30
C CYS A 148 -5.36 -8.21 3.39
N LEU A 149 -6.12 -7.13 3.53
CA LEU A 149 -7.36 -6.90 2.78
C LEU A 149 -7.68 -5.42 2.67
N PHE A 150 -8.46 -5.08 1.66
CA PHE A 150 -9.10 -3.79 1.59
C PHE A 150 -10.59 -3.94 1.24
N GLN A 151 -11.37 -2.96 1.67
CA GLN A 151 -12.78 -2.82 1.36
C GLN A 151 -13.01 -1.48 0.69
N THR A 152 -13.88 -1.45 -0.32
CA THR A 152 -14.36 -0.21 -0.91
C THR A 152 -15.82 0.06 -0.53
N GLY A 153 -16.25 1.29 -0.76
CA GLY A 153 -17.64 1.68 -0.58
C GLY A 153 -17.91 3.02 -1.26
N VAL A 154 -19.07 3.15 -1.90
CA VAL A 154 -19.44 4.36 -2.63
C VAL A 154 -20.39 5.18 -1.76
N ALA A 155 -20.11 6.49 -1.66
CA ALA A 155 -20.97 7.44 -0.99
C ALA A 155 -20.93 8.79 -1.72
N ALA A 156 -22.10 9.35 -2.04
CA ALA A 156 -22.23 10.62 -2.73
C ALA A 156 -21.39 10.74 -4.02
N GLY A 157 -21.33 9.68 -4.81
CA GLY A 157 -20.57 9.63 -6.07
C GLY A 157 -19.04 9.50 -5.87
N ARG A 158 -18.58 9.29 -4.64
CA ARG A 158 -17.15 9.14 -4.31
C ARG A 158 -16.83 7.72 -3.85
N LEU A 159 -15.73 7.16 -4.33
CA LEU A 159 -15.21 5.85 -3.94
C LEU A 159 -14.29 5.98 -2.73
N ASN A 160 -14.67 5.38 -1.61
CA ASN A 160 -13.84 5.25 -0.42
C ASN A 160 -13.14 3.89 -0.43
N LEU A 161 -11.96 3.83 0.19
CA LEU A 161 -11.23 2.58 0.38
C LEU A 161 -10.68 2.51 1.80
N GLN A 162 -10.87 1.36 2.47
CA GLN A 162 -10.24 1.07 3.76
C GLN A 162 -9.30 -0.12 3.62
N LEU A 163 -8.04 0.08 3.99
CA LEU A 163 -7.02 -0.95 4.09
C LEU A 163 -6.91 -1.46 5.53
N TYR A 164 -6.79 -2.78 5.72
CA TYR A 164 -6.28 -3.38 6.95
C TYR A 164 -4.88 -3.96 6.72
N GLN A 165 -3.92 -3.46 7.50
CA GLN A 165 -2.52 -3.88 7.52
C GLN A 165 -2.19 -4.50 8.87
N ARG A 166 -1.93 -5.83 8.90
CA ARG A 166 -1.67 -6.57 10.14
C ARG A 166 -0.34 -6.24 10.80
N SER A 167 0.66 -5.90 9.98
CA SER A 167 2.04 -5.62 10.40
C SER A 167 2.52 -4.38 9.65
N ALA A 168 2.88 -3.35 10.36
CA ALA A 168 3.06 -2.00 9.85
C ALA A 168 4.36 -1.37 10.35
N ASP A 169 5.45 -1.52 9.57
CA ASP A 169 6.66 -0.71 9.76
C ASP A 169 6.31 0.76 9.49
N VAL A 170 6.17 1.52 10.59
CA VAL A 170 5.71 2.91 10.53
C VAL A 170 6.72 3.80 9.82
N PHE A 171 8.01 3.48 9.88
CA PHE A 171 9.03 4.34 9.26
C PHE A 171 9.22 4.09 7.76
N LEU A 172 9.42 2.84 7.32
CA LEU A 172 9.66 2.51 5.92
C LEU A 172 8.38 2.11 5.16
N GLY A 173 7.59 1.16 5.69
CA GLY A 173 6.50 0.52 4.98
C GLY A 173 5.23 1.37 4.89
N VAL A 174 4.74 1.90 6.01
CA VAL A 174 3.45 2.61 6.08
C VAL A 174 3.34 3.77 5.08
N PRO A 175 4.35 4.64 4.88
CA PRO A 175 4.28 5.70 3.87
C PRO A 175 4.09 5.19 2.45
N PHE A 176 4.72 4.06 2.09
CA PHE A 176 4.55 3.39 0.80
C PHE A 176 3.14 2.84 0.65
N ASN A 177 2.64 2.16 1.67
CA ASN A 177 1.31 1.55 1.65
C ASN A 177 0.21 2.62 1.58
N ILE A 178 0.33 3.75 2.31
CA ILE A 178 -0.60 4.88 2.19
C ILE A 178 -0.66 5.38 0.74
N ALA A 179 0.49 5.65 0.13
CA ALA A 179 0.55 6.16 -1.23
C ALA A 179 0.05 5.13 -2.27
N SER A 180 0.42 3.85 -2.11
CA SER A 180 -0.02 2.77 -3.00
C SER A 180 -1.54 2.60 -3.00
N TYR A 181 -2.17 2.52 -1.83
CA TYR A 181 -3.62 2.34 -1.75
C TYR A 181 -4.43 3.62 -2.03
N ALA A 182 -3.87 4.81 -1.78
CA ALA A 182 -4.44 6.06 -2.29
C ALA A 182 -4.43 6.07 -3.83
N LEU A 183 -3.34 5.65 -4.46
CA LEU A 183 -3.24 5.52 -5.92
C LEU A 183 -4.25 4.50 -6.46
N LEU A 184 -4.36 3.32 -5.83
CA LEU A 184 -5.37 2.32 -6.18
C LEU A 184 -6.80 2.89 -6.08
N THR A 185 -7.08 3.71 -5.05
CA THR A 185 -8.39 4.35 -4.89
C THR A 185 -8.70 5.29 -6.08
N HIS A 186 -7.73 6.10 -6.51
CA HIS A 186 -7.89 6.96 -7.69
C HIS A 186 -8.11 6.15 -8.98
N MET A 187 -7.35 5.05 -9.16
CA MET A 187 -7.46 4.18 -10.33
C MET A 187 -8.83 3.50 -10.40
N LEU A 188 -9.29 2.93 -9.28
CA LEU A 188 -10.61 2.28 -9.20
C LEU A 188 -11.76 3.27 -9.37
N ALA A 189 -11.66 4.46 -8.75
CA ALA A 189 -12.67 5.51 -8.92
C ALA A 189 -12.81 5.90 -10.39
N ARG A 190 -11.68 6.19 -11.06
CA ARG A 190 -11.66 6.52 -12.50
C ARG A 190 -12.23 5.38 -13.35
N GLU A 191 -11.84 4.13 -13.10
CA GLU A 191 -12.33 2.94 -13.83
C GLU A 191 -13.85 2.78 -13.72
N CYS A 192 -14.42 3.19 -12.59
CA CYS A 192 -15.86 3.08 -12.32
C CYS A 192 -16.64 4.39 -12.58
N GLY A 193 -16.00 5.44 -13.11
CA GLY A 193 -16.66 6.73 -13.35
C GLY A 193 -17.07 7.48 -12.07
N LEU A 194 -16.31 7.30 -10.99
CA LEU A 194 -16.52 7.90 -9.68
C LEU A 194 -15.39 8.89 -9.36
N GLU A 195 -15.65 9.79 -8.40
CA GLU A 195 -14.60 10.63 -7.81
C GLU A 195 -13.86 9.86 -6.68
N PRO A 196 -12.56 10.10 -6.46
CA PRO A 196 -11.87 9.55 -5.30
C PRO A 196 -12.42 10.14 -4.00
N GLY A 197 -12.67 9.28 -3.02
CA GLY A 197 -13.27 9.63 -1.74
C GLY A 197 -12.25 9.69 -0.62
N VAL A 198 -12.54 9.00 0.49
CA VAL A 198 -11.67 8.92 1.66
C VAL A 198 -10.89 7.61 1.61
N PHE A 199 -9.59 7.70 1.72
CA PHE A 199 -8.73 6.57 2.02
C PHE A 199 -8.59 6.42 3.54
N VAL A 200 -8.85 5.22 4.06
CA VAL A 200 -8.71 4.87 5.47
C VAL A 200 -7.64 3.80 5.59
N TRP A 201 -6.58 4.09 6.31
CA TRP A 201 -5.56 3.12 6.67
C TRP A 201 -5.81 2.61 8.10
N THR A 202 -5.82 1.30 8.30
CA THR A 202 -5.99 0.67 9.61
C THR A 202 -4.84 -0.29 9.84
N GLY A 203 -4.06 -0.07 10.90
CA GLY A 203 -2.94 -0.90 11.31
C GLY A 203 -3.27 -1.78 12.50
N GLY A 204 -2.83 -3.02 12.48
CA GLY A 204 -2.79 -3.94 13.63
C GLY A 204 -1.56 -3.65 14.49
N ASP A 205 -0.46 -4.39 14.28
CA ASP A 205 0.82 -4.10 14.92
C ASP A 205 1.53 -2.96 14.17
N CYS A 206 1.51 -1.77 14.75
CA CYS A 206 2.20 -0.57 14.26
C CYS A 206 3.52 -0.43 14.99
N HIS A 207 4.64 -0.60 14.29
CA HIS A 207 5.93 -0.65 14.97
C HIS A 207 7.00 0.22 14.32
N LEU A 208 7.98 0.61 15.13
CA LEU A 208 9.25 1.20 14.72
C LEU A 208 10.35 0.22 15.11
N TYR A 209 11.19 -0.18 14.15
CA TYR A 209 12.39 -0.94 14.47
C TYR A 209 13.34 -0.12 15.34
N LEU A 210 14.01 -0.75 16.31
CA LEU A 210 14.90 -0.06 17.26
C LEU A 210 16.04 0.69 16.54
N ASN A 211 16.49 0.21 15.39
CA ASN A 211 17.49 0.86 14.54
C ASN A 211 16.94 2.01 13.67
N HIS A 212 15.63 2.32 13.76
CA HIS A 212 14.98 3.46 13.08
C HIS A 212 14.62 4.63 14.00
N LEU A 213 14.84 4.51 15.31
CA LEU A 213 14.34 5.49 16.28
C LEU A 213 14.93 6.90 16.09
N GLU A 214 16.22 7.00 15.74
CA GLU A 214 16.86 8.28 15.46
C GLU A 214 16.31 8.92 14.18
N GLN A 215 16.09 8.12 13.14
CA GLN A 215 15.50 8.56 11.88
C GLN A 215 14.06 9.04 12.07
N ALA A 216 13.28 8.33 12.89
CA ALA A 216 11.92 8.72 13.23
C ALA A 216 11.89 10.06 14.00
N ARG A 217 12.75 10.23 14.99
CA ARG A 217 12.90 11.50 15.72
C ARG A 217 13.32 12.64 14.80
N LEU A 218 14.30 12.42 13.91
CA LEU A 218 14.70 13.41 12.91
C LEU A 218 13.53 13.78 12.00
N GLN A 219 12.74 12.82 11.52
CA GLN A 219 11.58 13.08 10.68
C GLN A 219 10.51 13.93 11.39
N LEU A 220 10.29 13.70 12.67
CA LEU A 220 9.33 14.46 13.48
C LEU A 220 9.73 15.93 13.70
N THR A 221 11.00 16.29 13.55
CA THR A 221 11.42 17.71 13.58
C THR A 221 11.01 18.49 12.34
N ARG A 222 10.57 17.81 11.26
CA ARG A 222 10.27 18.42 9.96
C ARG A 222 8.81 18.77 9.84
N ALA A 223 8.49 20.02 9.51
CA ALA A 223 7.13 20.44 9.24
C ALA A 223 6.61 19.81 7.93
N PRO A 224 5.38 19.24 7.91
CA PRO A 224 4.75 18.82 6.67
C PRO A 224 4.56 20.00 5.71
N ARG A 225 4.75 19.75 4.41
CA ARG A 225 4.48 20.71 3.32
C ARG A 225 3.13 20.35 2.66
N ALA A 226 2.71 21.20 1.72
CA ALA A 226 1.50 20.95 0.94
C ALA A 226 1.53 19.58 0.26
N LEU A 227 0.36 18.94 0.15
CA LEU A 227 0.22 17.67 -0.56
C LEU A 227 0.33 17.92 -2.07
N PRO A 228 0.95 17.00 -2.82
CA PRO A 228 0.96 17.05 -4.27
C PRO A 228 -0.41 16.74 -4.87
N HIS A 229 -0.57 17.06 -6.14
CA HIS A 229 -1.72 16.67 -6.94
C HIS A 229 -1.35 15.50 -7.85
N LEU A 230 -2.19 14.46 -7.86
CA LEU A 230 -2.05 13.34 -8.79
C LEU A 230 -2.77 13.67 -10.10
N VAL A 231 -2.03 13.59 -11.20
CA VAL A 231 -2.57 13.62 -12.55
C VAL A 231 -2.39 12.24 -13.17
N ILE A 232 -3.48 11.60 -13.58
CA ILE A 232 -3.46 10.35 -14.32
C ILE A 232 -3.69 10.67 -15.79
N LYS A 233 -2.69 10.38 -16.65
CA LYS A 233 -2.79 10.60 -18.09
C LYS A 233 -3.90 9.73 -18.67
N ASP A 234 -4.71 10.34 -19.55
CA ASP A 234 -5.76 9.63 -20.27
C ASP A 234 -5.27 9.20 -21.65
N ARG A 235 -5.23 7.91 -21.87
CA ARG A 235 -4.93 7.28 -23.17
C ARG A 235 -6.06 6.34 -23.60
N GLY A 236 -7.20 6.37 -22.90
CA GLY A 236 -8.29 5.41 -23.05
C GLY A 236 -7.99 4.00 -22.51
N GLN A 237 -6.96 3.88 -21.65
CA GLN A 237 -6.58 2.62 -21.02
C GLN A 237 -7.55 2.20 -19.90
N GLY A 238 -7.75 0.89 -19.74
CA GLY A 238 -8.42 0.29 -18.59
C GLY A 238 -7.52 0.15 -17.39
N LEU A 239 -8.09 -0.31 -16.26
CA LEU A 239 -7.40 -0.45 -14.97
C LEU A 239 -6.09 -1.26 -15.06
N PHE A 240 -6.04 -2.27 -15.92
CA PHE A 240 -4.91 -3.20 -16.01
C PHE A 240 -3.87 -2.81 -17.06
N ASP A 241 -4.11 -1.71 -17.82
CA ASP A 241 -3.26 -1.28 -18.93
C ASP A 241 -2.38 -0.07 -18.59
N TYR A 242 -2.46 0.42 -17.36
CA TYR A 242 -1.64 1.54 -16.92
C TYR A 242 -0.15 1.22 -16.96
N GLN A 243 0.62 2.24 -17.32
CA GLN A 243 2.08 2.23 -17.30
C GLN A 243 2.61 3.19 -16.22
N PRO A 244 3.83 2.99 -15.70
CA PRO A 244 4.37 3.87 -14.65
C PRO A 244 4.36 5.36 -15.01
N ASP A 245 4.56 5.69 -16.29
CA ASP A 245 4.61 7.08 -16.78
C ASP A 245 3.23 7.73 -16.96
N ASP A 246 2.14 7.01 -16.70
CA ASP A 246 0.78 7.56 -16.70
C ASP A 246 0.48 8.38 -15.44
N PHE A 247 1.27 8.26 -14.40
CA PHE A 247 1.08 8.92 -13.12
C PHE A 247 2.07 10.06 -12.93
N VAL A 248 1.56 11.28 -12.77
CA VAL A 248 2.36 12.49 -12.53
C VAL A 248 1.94 13.10 -11.20
N PHE A 249 2.91 13.36 -10.34
CA PHE A 249 2.69 14.03 -9.05
C PHE A 249 3.18 15.46 -9.14
N GLU A 250 2.26 16.39 -9.38
CA GLU A 250 2.55 17.81 -9.48
C GLU A 250 2.75 18.45 -8.10
N ALA A 251 3.66 19.41 -8.03
CA ALA A 251 3.99 20.14 -6.79
C ALA A 251 4.48 19.24 -5.63
N TYR A 252 5.08 18.09 -5.91
CA TYR A 252 5.70 17.28 -4.87
C TYR A 252 7.04 17.89 -4.42
N ASP A 253 7.01 18.57 -3.27
CA ASP A 253 8.15 19.24 -2.66
C ASP A 253 8.46 18.64 -1.28
N PRO A 254 9.08 17.44 -1.19
CA PRO A 254 9.42 16.81 0.07
C PRO A 254 10.72 17.35 0.67
N HIS A 255 10.85 17.19 2.00
CA HIS A 255 12.17 17.24 2.64
C HIS A 255 13.09 16.13 2.09
N PRO A 256 14.41 16.26 2.24
CA PRO A 256 15.35 15.24 1.78
C PRO A 256 15.05 13.85 2.33
N HIS A 257 15.44 12.82 1.58
CA HIS A 257 15.34 11.42 2.02
C HIS A 257 16.05 11.20 3.37
N ILE A 258 15.52 10.29 4.17
CA ILE A 258 16.17 9.78 5.39
C ILE A 258 16.41 8.30 5.17
N SER A 259 17.68 7.90 5.09
CA SER A 259 18.06 6.49 4.92
C SER A 259 17.89 5.72 6.22
N ALA A 260 17.42 4.48 6.12
CA ALA A 260 17.36 3.53 7.22
C ALA A 260 17.60 2.11 6.67
N PRO A 261 18.19 1.20 7.46
CA PRO A 261 18.38 -0.19 7.06
C PRO A 261 17.04 -0.91 6.97
N VAL A 262 16.90 -1.81 6.01
CA VAL A 262 15.75 -2.73 5.95
C VAL A 262 15.98 -3.87 6.94
N ALA A 263 14.96 -4.22 7.72
CA ALA A 263 15.01 -5.39 8.61
C ALA A 263 14.47 -6.61 7.84
N VAL A 264 15.33 -7.61 7.63
CA VAL A 264 15.06 -8.85 6.88
C VAL A 264 15.09 -10.09 7.76
#